data_31fc778fd31bc3e47da9187d855b60a4
#
_entry.id   31fc778fd31bc3e47da9187d855b60a4
#
_cell.length_a   1.000
_cell.length_b   1.000
_cell.length_c   1.000
_cell.angle_alpha   90.00
_cell.angle_beta   90.00
_cell.angle_gamma   90.00
#
_symmetry.space_group_name_H-M   'P 1'
#
loop_
_entity.id
_entity.type
_entity.pdbx_description
1 polymer ?
#
loop_
_entity_poly.entity_id
_entity_poly.type
_entity_poly.pdbx_seq_one_letter_code
_entity_poly.pdbx_strand_id
1 'polypeptide(L)'
;MVESHIQAAIYCSKTFVLQLRVRSGGHDYEGLSFVADSPFLMLDMTHFRQIDVNIEENSAWFQAGAILGELYYKIAEKSKIHGFSAGLCPTIGVGGHFSGGGFGPMVRKYGGRILTRASMGENLFWAIRGGGGASFGVIIAYKINLVPVPPTVSVFSVSKTLEQGASKVLYRYQEVVDKFHEDLFIRVSILPTTNQSGNKTILVAFNSLFLGSAKDHLSLIQTNFLELGVQSKDCKEMSWIQSVLFFAGYTNGESIDTLLDRTPQFKGYFKAKSDFVQAPIPESGLEGLWKILLEGDTSLMFFLPFGGKMNEIPESAIPFPHRKGNIYNIQYVARWTEQENPQAEKHIAWIRNLYDYMAPYVSKNPRASYLNYRDLDLGQNGNTKRSYSQALVWGFKYFKNNFFQLVHLKTMVDPSNFFRNEQSIPPFKMEVEDFLVN
;
A
#
# COMPACT_ATOMS: atom_id res chain seq x y z
N MET A 1 0.58 1.52 27.88
CA MET A 1 -0.08 2.80 27.54
C MET A 1 -1.57 2.60 27.74
N VAL A 2 -2.30 3.60 28.20
CA VAL A 2 -3.77 3.56 28.39
C VAL A 2 -4.40 4.74 27.69
N GLU A 3 -5.72 4.70 27.44
CA GLU A 3 -6.45 5.75 26.68
C GLU A 3 -6.28 7.15 27.25
N SER A 4 -6.17 7.28 28.59
CA SER A 4 -5.95 8.56 29.24
C SER A 4 -4.62 9.25 28.83
N HIS A 5 -3.59 8.48 28.42
CA HIS A 5 -2.36 9.05 27.88
C HIS A 5 -2.60 9.71 26.51
N ILE A 6 -3.49 9.14 25.68
CA ILE A 6 -3.87 9.71 24.38
C ILE A 6 -4.67 11.01 24.61
N GLN A 7 -5.61 11.01 25.56
CA GLN A 7 -6.38 12.20 25.94
C GLN A 7 -5.46 13.30 26.45
N ALA A 8 -4.50 12.96 27.32
CA ALA A 8 -3.52 13.91 27.82
C ALA A 8 -2.64 14.50 26.70
N ALA A 9 -2.18 13.67 25.76
CA ALA A 9 -1.41 14.13 24.60
C ALA A 9 -2.20 15.12 23.72
N ILE A 10 -3.50 14.84 23.47
CA ILE A 10 -4.40 15.75 22.74
C ILE A 10 -4.58 17.06 23.51
N TYR A 11 -4.81 16.99 24.82
CA TYR A 11 -4.99 18.15 25.68
C TYR A 11 -3.73 19.03 25.68
N CYS A 12 -2.56 18.46 25.93
CA CYS A 12 -1.29 19.17 25.90
C CYS A 12 -1.00 19.79 24.53
N SER A 13 -1.23 19.05 23.44
CA SER A 13 -1.03 19.57 22.08
C SER A 13 -1.92 20.80 21.81
N LYS A 14 -3.17 20.78 22.27
CA LYS A 14 -4.09 21.93 22.14
C LYS A 14 -3.61 23.11 22.99
N THR A 15 -3.24 22.87 24.25
CA THR A 15 -2.82 23.90 25.21
C THR A 15 -1.55 24.62 24.74
N PHE A 16 -0.58 23.87 24.22
CA PHE A 16 0.71 24.42 23.79
C PHE A 16 0.78 24.71 22.27
N VAL A 17 -0.35 24.62 21.55
CA VAL A 17 -0.44 24.87 20.10
C VAL A 17 0.54 24.01 19.28
N LEU A 18 0.79 22.78 19.72
CA LEU A 18 1.63 21.81 19.03
C LEU A 18 0.81 21.02 18.00
N GLN A 19 1.43 20.64 16.89
CA GLN A 19 0.84 19.63 16.03
C GLN A 19 0.88 18.25 16.73
N LEU A 20 -0.10 17.40 16.43
CA LEU A 20 -0.09 16.01 16.91
C LEU A 20 0.24 15.08 15.75
N ARG A 21 1.37 14.37 15.86
CA ARG A 21 1.74 13.29 14.93
C ARG A 21 1.41 11.96 15.58
N VAL A 22 0.74 11.06 14.85
CA VAL A 22 0.38 9.73 15.36
C VAL A 22 1.19 8.69 14.61
N ARG A 23 2.04 7.94 15.33
CA ARG A 23 2.90 6.91 14.78
C ARG A 23 2.39 5.53 15.19
N SER A 24 2.03 4.68 14.21
CA SER A 24 1.76 3.25 14.37
C SER A 24 3.06 2.45 14.15
N GLY A 25 3.33 2.00 12.91
CA GLY A 25 4.57 1.30 12.54
C GLY A 25 5.70 2.21 12.03
N GLY A 26 5.44 3.51 11.82
CA GLY A 26 6.45 4.44 11.31
C GLY A 26 6.82 4.23 9.83
N HIS A 27 5.94 3.67 9.02
CA HIS A 27 6.15 3.38 7.61
C HIS A 27 5.58 4.43 6.65
N ASP A 28 5.21 5.63 7.12
CA ASP A 28 4.80 6.70 6.21
C ASP A 28 5.96 7.05 5.27
N TYR A 29 5.69 7.07 3.96
CA TYR A 29 6.71 7.20 2.92
C TYR A 29 7.39 8.58 2.89
N GLU A 30 6.74 9.60 3.45
CA GLU A 30 7.25 10.95 3.60
C GLU A 30 7.53 11.32 5.07
N GLY A 31 7.47 10.32 5.97
CA GLY A 31 7.77 10.51 7.39
C GLY A 31 6.71 11.26 8.18
N LEU A 32 5.53 11.56 7.64
CA LEU A 32 4.53 12.45 8.24
C LEU A 32 3.99 11.99 9.60
N SER A 33 4.24 10.75 10.00
CA SER A 33 3.88 10.25 11.32
C SER A 33 4.91 10.59 12.41
N PHE A 34 6.11 11.08 12.05
CA PHE A 34 7.20 11.36 12.98
C PHE A 34 8.11 12.53 12.56
N VAL A 35 7.79 13.23 11.46
CA VAL A 35 8.47 14.45 11.00
C VAL A 35 7.44 15.55 10.80
N ALA A 36 7.81 16.81 11.09
CA ALA A 36 7.02 18.01 10.79
C ALA A 36 7.93 19.24 10.71
N ASP A 37 7.52 20.25 9.92
CA ASP A 37 8.22 21.53 9.80
C ASP A 37 7.94 22.50 10.98
N SER A 38 7.00 22.14 11.85
CA SER A 38 6.63 22.92 13.02
C SER A 38 6.74 22.07 14.30
N PRO A 39 6.84 22.71 15.49
CA PRO A 39 6.85 21.98 16.75
C PRO A 39 5.66 21.04 16.89
N PHE A 40 5.93 19.79 17.26
CA PHE A 40 4.89 18.77 17.37
C PHE A 40 5.11 17.83 18.57
N LEU A 41 4.04 17.19 18.98
CA LEU A 41 4.05 16.08 19.90
C LEU A 41 3.82 14.78 19.11
N MET A 42 4.72 13.81 19.25
CA MET A 42 4.54 12.49 18.65
C MET A 42 3.85 11.54 19.62
N LEU A 43 2.66 11.10 19.25
CA LEU A 43 1.93 10.03 19.92
C LEU A 43 2.34 8.68 19.32
N ASP A 44 3.26 8.00 19.99
CA ASP A 44 3.75 6.70 19.57
C ASP A 44 2.84 5.59 20.09
N MET A 45 2.16 4.90 19.16
CA MET A 45 1.21 3.83 19.47
C MET A 45 1.87 2.47 19.69
N THR A 46 3.21 2.34 19.64
CA THR A 46 3.94 1.05 19.68
C THR A 46 3.50 0.14 20.83
N HIS A 47 3.11 0.70 21.98
CA HIS A 47 2.64 -0.06 23.14
C HIS A 47 1.12 -0.36 23.14
N PHE A 48 0.36 0.16 22.16
CA PHE A 48 -1.01 -0.23 21.88
C PHE A 48 -1.02 -1.33 20.82
N ARG A 49 -0.71 -2.58 21.21
CA ARG A 49 -0.51 -3.69 20.25
C ARG A 49 -1.14 -5.02 20.68
N GLN A 50 -2.08 -4.98 21.59
CA GLN A 50 -2.82 -6.19 21.93
C GLN A 50 -3.58 -6.71 20.71
N ILE A 51 -3.62 -8.03 20.56
CA ILE A 51 -4.32 -8.73 19.48
C ILE A 51 -5.08 -9.89 20.11
N ASP A 52 -6.37 -9.92 19.86
CA ASP A 52 -7.28 -10.98 20.29
C ASP A 52 -7.98 -11.57 19.05
N VAL A 53 -7.79 -12.88 18.85
CA VAL A 53 -8.34 -13.61 17.69
C VAL A 53 -9.42 -14.56 18.20
N ASN A 54 -10.64 -14.37 17.71
CA ASN A 54 -11.80 -15.22 17.97
C ASN A 54 -12.18 -15.99 16.68
N ILE A 55 -11.82 -17.27 16.64
CA ILE A 55 -12.07 -18.14 15.48
C ILE A 55 -13.56 -18.49 15.36
N GLU A 56 -14.29 -18.61 16.46
CA GLU A 56 -15.72 -18.93 16.45
C GLU A 56 -16.54 -17.81 15.80
N GLU A 57 -16.16 -16.56 16.05
CA GLU A 57 -16.74 -15.37 15.40
C GLU A 57 -16.13 -15.02 14.05
N ASN A 58 -15.13 -15.77 13.58
CA ASN A 58 -14.31 -15.39 12.40
C ASN A 58 -13.81 -13.95 12.47
N SER A 59 -13.34 -13.51 13.63
CA SER A 59 -12.96 -12.11 13.85
C SER A 59 -11.65 -11.97 14.62
N ALA A 60 -11.03 -10.78 14.50
CA ALA A 60 -9.93 -10.40 15.36
C ALA A 60 -10.05 -8.92 15.78
N TRP A 61 -9.76 -8.65 17.06
CA TRP A 61 -9.52 -7.32 17.59
C TRP A 61 -8.03 -7.09 17.72
N PHE A 62 -7.57 -5.91 17.34
CA PHE A 62 -6.17 -5.52 17.54
C PHE A 62 -6.05 -4.00 17.67
N GLN A 63 -5.08 -3.60 18.48
CA GLN A 63 -4.77 -2.20 18.73
C GLN A 63 -3.89 -1.63 17.62
N ALA A 64 -4.04 -0.31 17.36
CA ALA A 64 -3.49 0.38 16.21
C ALA A 64 -1.94 0.46 16.14
N GLY A 65 -1.25 0.15 17.22
CA GLY A 65 0.22 0.07 17.27
C GLY A 65 0.81 -1.30 16.92
N ALA A 66 -0.04 -2.31 16.69
CA ALA A 66 0.42 -3.61 16.19
C ALA A 66 0.98 -3.48 14.76
N ILE A 67 1.79 -4.47 14.32
CA ILE A 67 2.26 -4.60 12.95
C ILE A 67 1.54 -5.77 12.26
N LEU A 68 1.58 -5.79 10.93
CA LEU A 68 0.93 -6.86 10.15
C LEU A 68 1.48 -8.25 10.50
N GLY A 69 2.79 -8.35 10.73
CA GLY A 69 3.42 -9.61 11.13
C GLY A 69 2.85 -10.19 12.43
N GLU A 70 2.69 -9.33 13.46
CA GLU A 70 2.07 -9.74 14.73
C GLU A 70 0.62 -10.22 14.53
N LEU A 71 -0.16 -9.53 13.68
CA LEU A 71 -1.53 -9.92 13.36
C LEU A 71 -1.58 -11.27 12.64
N TYR A 72 -0.78 -11.46 11.59
CA TYR A 72 -0.72 -12.71 10.84
C TYR A 72 -0.27 -13.89 11.70
N TYR A 73 0.76 -13.65 12.53
CA TYR A 73 1.25 -14.63 13.49
C TYR A 73 0.14 -15.10 14.45
N LYS A 74 -0.57 -14.13 15.06
CA LYS A 74 -1.66 -14.44 16.01
C LYS A 74 -2.84 -15.18 15.38
N ILE A 75 -3.17 -14.89 14.12
CA ILE A 75 -4.18 -15.66 13.38
C ILE A 75 -3.69 -17.11 13.17
N ALA A 76 -2.44 -17.29 12.73
CA ALA A 76 -1.86 -18.61 12.45
C ALA A 76 -1.66 -19.47 13.71
N GLU A 77 -1.42 -18.86 14.89
CA GLU A 77 -1.41 -19.57 16.18
C GLU A 77 -2.76 -20.23 16.49
N LYS A 78 -3.87 -19.57 16.08
CA LYS A 78 -5.23 -20.02 16.41
C LYS A 78 -5.83 -20.92 15.34
N SER A 79 -5.46 -20.74 14.07
CA SER A 79 -6.07 -21.49 12.96
C SER A 79 -5.15 -21.61 11.75
N LYS A 80 -5.21 -22.77 11.10
CA LYS A 80 -4.51 -23.05 9.83
C LYS A 80 -5.37 -22.78 8.60
N ILE A 81 -6.65 -22.45 8.80
CA ILE A 81 -7.62 -22.25 7.71
C ILE A 81 -8.26 -20.86 7.75
N HIS A 82 -7.71 -19.95 8.55
CA HIS A 82 -8.07 -18.53 8.56
C HIS A 82 -6.86 -17.69 8.20
N GLY A 83 -7.13 -16.63 7.47
CA GLY A 83 -6.14 -15.63 7.07
C GLY A 83 -6.73 -14.22 7.09
N PHE A 84 -5.97 -13.28 6.59
CA PHE A 84 -6.42 -11.91 6.44
C PHE A 84 -5.79 -11.24 5.22
N SER A 85 -6.62 -10.49 4.45
CA SER A 85 -6.19 -9.85 3.21
C SER A 85 -5.62 -8.45 3.47
N ALA A 86 -4.32 -8.38 3.79
CA ALA A 86 -3.58 -7.13 3.97
C ALA A 86 -2.18 -7.19 3.33
N GLY A 87 -1.34 -6.19 3.62
CA GLY A 87 -0.06 -5.96 2.94
C GLY A 87 0.99 -7.06 3.13
N LEU A 88 2.06 -6.96 2.33
CA LEU A 88 3.13 -7.96 2.24
C LEU A 88 4.25 -7.77 3.27
N CYS A 89 4.54 -6.54 3.66
CA CYS A 89 5.64 -6.24 4.57
C CYS A 89 5.20 -6.41 6.03
N PRO A 90 5.80 -7.35 6.79
CA PRO A 90 5.36 -7.66 8.16
C PRO A 90 5.50 -6.50 9.15
N THR A 91 6.48 -5.62 8.96
CA THR A 91 6.77 -4.51 9.89
C THR A 91 5.85 -3.30 9.74
N ILE A 92 4.96 -3.29 8.71
CA ILE A 92 4.00 -2.20 8.51
C ILE A 92 3.00 -2.15 9.65
N GLY A 93 2.82 -0.95 10.24
CA GLY A 93 1.82 -0.72 11.28
C GLY A 93 0.39 -0.82 10.76
N VAL A 94 -0.44 -1.60 11.45
CA VAL A 94 -1.85 -1.81 11.08
C VAL A 94 -2.63 -0.50 11.06
N GLY A 95 -2.34 0.44 11.97
CA GLY A 95 -3.03 1.72 12.07
C GLY A 95 -2.95 2.54 10.79
N GLY A 96 -1.73 2.73 10.26
CA GLY A 96 -1.50 3.45 9.00
C GLY A 96 -2.04 2.68 7.80
N HIS A 97 -1.74 1.39 7.72
CA HIS A 97 -2.12 0.54 6.59
C HIS A 97 -3.64 0.53 6.35
N PHE A 98 -4.41 0.32 7.41
CA PHE A 98 -5.87 0.24 7.29
C PHE A 98 -6.52 1.59 7.08
N SER A 99 -6.00 2.65 7.73
CA SER A 99 -6.48 4.01 7.52
C SER A 99 -6.31 4.50 6.07
N GLY A 100 -5.36 3.96 5.31
CA GLY A 100 -5.13 4.30 3.91
C GLY A 100 -5.73 3.30 2.90
N GLY A 101 -6.59 2.37 3.34
CA GLY A 101 -7.21 1.38 2.46
C GLY A 101 -6.25 0.28 2.01
N GLY A 102 -5.48 -0.27 2.96
CA GLY A 102 -4.45 -1.28 2.72
C GLY A 102 -4.95 -2.54 2.02
N PHE A 103 -4.14 -3.10 1.14
CA PHE A 103 -4.42 -4.32 0.39
C PHE A 103 -3.15 -5.19 0.22
N GLY A 104 -3.31 -6.44 -0.23
CA GLY A 104 -2.22 -7.38 -0.43
C GLY A 104 -2.62 -8.57 -1.31
N PRO A 105 -1.93 -9.73 -1.23
CA PRO A 105 -2.03 -10.82 -2.19
C PRO A 105 -3.43 -11.43 -2.36
N MET A 106 -4.28 -11.34 -1.35
CA MET A 106 -5.64 -11.87 -1.42
C MET A 106 -6.70 -10.83 -1.83
N VAL A 107 -6.28 -9.64 -2.30
CA VAL A 107 -7.18 -8.54 -2.65
C VAL A 107 -8.12 -8.88 -3.81
N ARG A 108 -7.68 -9.73 -4.73
CA ARG A 108 -8.45 -10.16 -5.89
C ARG A 108 -9.66 -11.03 -5.50
N LYS A 109 -9.53 -11.83 -4.43
CA LYS A 109 -10.59 -12.68 -3.89
C LYS A 109 -11.49 -11.98 -2.88
N TYR A 110 -10.89 -11.23 -1.95
CA TYR A 110 -11.64 -10.67 -0.82
C TYR A 110 -11.86 -9.16 -0.89
N GLY A 111 -11.25 -8.48 -1.87
CA GLY A 111 -11.26 -7.01 -1.96
C GLY A 111 -10.55 -6.38 -0.75
N GLY A 112 -10.46 -5.06 -0.73
CA GLY A 112 -9.90 -4.30 0.40
C GLY A 112 -10.92 -4.02 1.51
N ARG A 113 -11.75 -4.98 1.91
CA ARG A 113 -12.76 -4.82 2.97
C ARG A 113 -12.16 -5.27 4.30
N ILE A 114 -11.71 -4.32 5.09
CA ILE A 114 -10.92 -4.62 6.28
C ILE A 114 -11.75 -4.64 7.57
N LEU A 115 -12.83 -3.86 7.68
CA LEU A 115 -13.49 -3.62 8.97
C LEU A 115 -14.99 -3.91 8.94
N THR A 116 -15.55 -4.34 10.08
CA THR A 116 -16.94 -4.80 10.17
C THR A 116 -17.92 -3.83 10.77
N ARG A 117 -17.56 -3.04 11.79
CA ARG A 117 -18.43 -2.02 12.42
C ARG A 117 -17.67 -1.15 13.41
N ALA A 118 -18.20 0.06 13.67
CA ALA A 118 -17.76 0.91 14.76
C ALA A 118 -18.97 1.58 15.43
N SER A 119 -18.85 1.86 16.71
CA SER A 119 -19.86 2.61 17.49
C SER A 119 -19.91 4.11 17.18
N MET A 120 -19.06 4.61 16.31
CA MET A 120 -18.85 6.04 16.01
C MET A 120 -19.69 6.58 14.85
N GLY A 121 -20.69 5.84 14.38
CA GLY A 121 -21.49 6.20 13.21
C GLY A 121 -20.89 5.79 11.88
N GLU A 122 -21.76 5.50 10.90
CA GLU A 122 -21.37 4.91 9.61
C GLU A 122 -20.44 5.81 8.79
N ASN A 123 -20.66 7.11 8.80
CA ASN A 123 -19.88 8.08 8.02
C ASN A 123 -18.43 8.17 8.48
N LEU A 124 -18.18 8.29 9.80
CA LEU A 124 -16.81 8.33 10.31
C LEU A 124 -16.13 6.96 10.13
N PHE A 125 -16.88 5.88 10.31
CA PHE A 125 -16.40 4.54 10.02
C PHE A 125 -16.02 4.34 8.54
N TRP A 126 -16.77 4.92 7.61
CA TRP A 126 -16.39 4.97 6.20
C TRP A 126 -15.06 5.71 6.01
N ALA A 127 -14.93 6.92 6.58
CA ALA A 127 -13.74 7.77 6.41
C ALA A 127 -12.45 7.11 6.88
N ILE A 128 -12.43 6.43 8.02
CA ILE A 128 -11.23 5.83 8.60
C ILE A 128 -10.76 4.56 7.87
N ARG A 129 -11.53 4.03 6.91
CA ARG A 129 -11.20 2.85 6.11
C ARG A 129 -10.52 3.18 4.77
N GLY A 130 -9.79 4.26 4.69
CA GLY A 130 -9.08 4.64 3.47
C GLY A 130 -8.87 6.14 3.31
N GLY A 131 -9.43 6.99 4.19
CA GLY A 131 -9.30 8.45 4.11
C GLY A 131 -7.99 9.01 4.70
N GLY A 132 -7.09 8.15 5.14
CA GLY A 132 -5.78 8.51 5.66
C GLY A 132 -5.70 8.54 7.18
N GLY A 133 -4.56 8.08 7.68
CA GLY A 133 -4.25 8.12 9.11
C GLY A 133 -4.14 9.55 9.63
N ALA A 134 -4.54 9.75 10.90
CA ALA A 134 -4.44 11.01 11.62
C ALA A 134 -5.18 12.22 10.98
N SER A 135 -6.13 11.98 10.07
CA SER A 135 -6.97 13.04 9.49
C SER A 135 -8.23 13.32 10.31
N PHE A 136 -8.78 12.32 10.98
CA PHE A 136 -10.10 12.39 11.64
C PHE A 136 -10.05 12.14 13.14
N GLY A 137 -8.90 11.78 13.70
CA GLY A 137 -8.72 11.44 15.09
C GLY A 137 -7.63 10.41 15.31
N VAL A 138 -7.53 9.90 16.54
CA VAL A 138 -6.64 8.79 16.91
C VAL A 138 -7.47 7.52 16.97
N ILE A 139 -7.11 6.54 16.14
CA ILE A 139 -7.73 5.22 16.16
C ILE A 139 -6.97 4.36 17.18
N ILE A 140 -7.71 3.77 18.12
CA ILE A 140 -7.12 2.95 19.19
C ILE A 140 -7.04 1.49 18.77
N ALA A 141 -8.11 0.96 18.17
CA ALA A 141 -8.21 -0.43 17.79
C ALA A 141 -9.14 -0.64 16.59
N TYR A 142 -9.02 -1.82 15.98
CA TYR A 142 -9.87 -2.27 14.87
C TYR A 142 -10.44 -3.65 15.20
N LYS A 143 -11.66 -3.91 14.73
CA LYS A 143 -12.20 -5.27 14.59
C LYS A 143 -12.27 -5.63 13.10
N ILE A 144 -11.74 -6.78 12.73
CA ILE A 144 -11.76 -7.31 11.36
C ILE A 144 -12.52 -8.61 11.28
N ASN A 145 -12.97 -8.96 10.07
CA ASN A 145 -13.38 -10.33 9.75
C ASN A 145 -12.17 -11.08 9.19
N LEU A 146 -11.93 -12.26 9.73
CA LEU A 146 -11.01 -13.21 9.15
C LEU A 146 -11.62 -13.79 7.87
N VAL A 147 -10.75 -14.20 6.95
CA VAL A 147 -11.15 -14.83 5.70
C VAL A 147 -10.71 -16.29 5.68
N PRO A 148 -11.50 -17.20 5.07
CA PRO A 148 -11.07 -18.58 4.92
C PRO A 148 -9.88 -18.67 3.97
N VAL A 149 -8.91 -19.49 4.33
CA VAL A 149 -7.80 -19.87 3.45
C VAL A 149 -7.70 -21.38 3.40
N PRO A 150 -7.32 -21.99 2.27
CA PRO A 150 -7.16 -23.44 2.22
C PRO A 150 -5.99 -23.87 3.12
N PRO A 151 -6.00 -25.11 3.63
CA PRO A 151 -4.89 -25.64 4.44
C PRO A 151 -3.55 -25.60 3.73
N THR A 152 -3.59 -25.73 2.40
CA THR A 152 -2.43 -25.66 1.52
C THR A 152 -2.67 -24.58 0.47
N VAL A 153 -1.71 -23.69 0.32
CA VAL A 153 -1.59 -22.73 -0.78
C VAL A 153 -0.35 -23.05 -1.60
N SER A 154 -0.24 -22.53 -2.80
CA SER A 154 0.96 -22.72 -3.60
C SER A 154 1.55 -21.38 -4.04
N VAL A 155 2.86 -21.34 -4.14
CA VAL A 155 3.62 -20.19 -4.59
C VAL A 155 4.63 -20.59 -5.66
N PHE A 156 5.01 -19.62 -6.51
CA PHE A 156 6.22 -19.73 -7.32
C PHE A 156 6.94 -18.38 -7.41
N SER A 157 8.22 -18.44 -7.78
CA SER A 157 9.00 -17.27 -8.19
C SER A 157 9.76 -17.64 -9.47
N VAL A 158 9.40 -16.99 -10.58
CA VAL A 158 10.06 -17.17 -11.88
C VAL A 158 10.52 -15.81 -12.37
N SER A 159 11.75 -15.72 -12.82
CA SER A 159 12.32 -14.47 -13.32
C SER A 159 12.91 -14.64 -14.72
N LYS A 160 12.93 -13.55 -15.47
CA LYS A 160 13.56 -13.44 -16.78
C LYS A 160 14.30 -12.12 -16.89
N THR A 161 15.47 -12.17 -17.57
CA THR A 161 16.18 -10.96 -18.00
C THR A 161 15.67 -10.48 -19.37
N LEU A 162 16.10 -9.29 -19.80
CA LEU A 162 15.73 -8.78 -21.13
C LEU A 162 16.14 -9.75 -22.23
N GLU A 163 17.33 -10.35 -22.12
CA GLU A 163 17.86 -11.34 -23.09
C GLU A 163 17.05 -12.63 -23.10
N GLN A 164 16.35 -12.94 -21.99
CA GLN A 164 15.46 -14.08 -21.87
C GLN A 164 14.00 -13.75 -22.29
N GLY A 165 13.78 -12.58 -22.88
CA GLY A 165 12.50 -12.17 -23.40
C GLY A 165 11.55 -11.57 -22.37
N ALA A 166 12.06 -11.00 -21.28
CA ALA A 166 11.25 -10.39 -20.20
C ALA A 166 10.22 -9.38 -20.72
N SER A 167 10.57 -8.56 -21.73
CA SER A 167 9.66 -7.56 -22.29
C SER A 167 8.37 -8.18 -22.86
N LYS A 168 8.49 -9.26 -23.64
CA LYS A 168 7.32 -9.97 -24.22
C LYS A 168 6.47 -10.63 -23.15
N VAL A 169 7.12 -11.26 -22.15
CA VAL A 169 6.40 -11.89 -21.04
C VAL A 169 5.67 -10.85 -20.20
N LEU A 170 6.31 -9.70 -19.92
CA LEU A 170 5.66 -8.61 -19.18
C LEU A 170 4.52 -7.98 -20.00
N TYR A 171 4.67 -7.83 -21.32
CA TYR A 171 3.57 -7.35 -22.16
C TYR A 171 2.37 -8.31 -22.08
N ARG A 172 2.61 -9.61 -22.23
CA ARG A 172 1.55 -10.63 -22.11
C ARG A 172 0.91 -10.65 -20.71
N TYR A 173 1.70 -10.48 -19.65
CA TYR A 173 1.17 -10.36 -18.28
C TYR A 173 0.10 -9.28 -18.18
N GLN A 174 0.33 -8.11 -18.77
CA GLN A 174 -0.63 -6.99 -18.72
C GLN A 174 -1.96 -7.30 -19.40
N GLU A 175 -1.97 -8.16 -20.41
CA GLU A 175 -3.19 -8.53 -21.15
C GLU A 175 -4.07 -9.53 -20.39
N VAL A 176 -3.49 -10.28 -19.43
CA VAL A 176 -4.16 -11.42 -18.80
C VAL A 176 -4.40 -11.27 -17.30
N VAL A 177 -3.58 -10.46 -16.62
CA VAL A 177 -3.49 -10.48 -15.15
C VAL A 177 -4.78 -10.09 -14.44
N ASP A 178 -5.54 -9.13 -14.94
CA ASP A 178 -6.81 -8.70 -14.35
C ASP A 178 -7.94 -9.71 -14.58
N LYS A 179 -7.76 -10.62 -15.55
CA LYS A 179 -8.73 -11.66 -15.96
C LYS A 179 -8.47 -13.01 -15.30
N PHE A 180 -7.35 -13.19 -14.61
CA PHE A 180 -7.06 -14.44 -13.90
C PHE A 180 -8.12 -14.80 -12.88
N HIS A 181 -8.18 -16.08 -12.52
CA HIS A 181 -8.99 -16.56 -11.41
C HIS A 181 -8.73 -15.71 -10.16
N GLU A 182 -9.75 -15.42 -9.36
CA GLU A 182 -9.61 -14.54 -8.18
C GLU A 182 -8.65 -15.09 -7.11
N ASP A 183 -8.46 -16.41 -7.05
CA ASP A 183 -7.53 -17.08 -6.17
C ASP A 183 -6.07 -16.93 -6.59
N LEU A 184 -5.80 -16.43 -7.80
CA LEU A 184 -4.46 -16.25 -8.35
C LEU A 184 -4.03 -14.79 -8.23
N PHE A 185 -2.90 -14.58 -7.58
CA PHE A 185 -2.21 -13.30 -7.48
C PHE A 185 -0.79 -13.45 -8.02
N ILE A 186 -0.37 -12.58 -8.94
CA ILE A 186 1.00 -12.54 -9.46
C ILE A 186 1.54 -11.12 -9.35
N ARG A 187 2.44 -10.88 -8.40
CA ARG A 187 3.17 -9.62 -8.29
C ARG A 187 4.38 -9.67 -9.23
N VAL A 188 4.60 -8.60 -9.97
CA VAL A 188 5.84 -8.41 -10.73
C VAL A 188 6.78 -7.50 -9.95
N SER A 189 8.06 -7.87 -9.88
CA SER A 189 9.14 -7.04 -9.35
C SER A 189 10.15 -6.81 -10.47
N ILE A 190 10.53 -5.57 -10.71
CA ILE A 190 11.42 -5.15 -11.79
C ILE A 190 12.59 -4.41 -11.18
N LEU A 191 13.81 -4.82 -11.49
CA LEU A 191 15.03 -4.22 -10.94
C LEU A 191 16.21 -4.36 -11.91
N PRO A 192 17.13 -3.39 -11.91
CA PRO A 192 18.43 -3.56 -12.58
C PRO A 192 19.22 -4.70 -11.95
N THR A 193 19.95 -5.43 -12.78
CA THR A 193 20.85 -6.50 -12.36
C THR A 193 22.01 -6.62 -13.34
N THR A 194 22.90 -7.55 -13.07
CA THR A 194 24.01 -7.92 -13.98
C THR A 194 23.75 -9.31 -14.51
N ASN A 195 23.85 -9.49 -15.83
CA ASN A 195 23.73 -10.80 -16.46
C ASN A 195 25.02 -11.64 -16.30
N GLN A 196 24.98 -12.90 -16.73
CA GLN A 196 26.13 -13.83 -16.61
C GLN A 196 27.41 -13.34 -17.31
N SER A 197 27.27 -12.45 -18.31
CA SER A 197 28.42 -11.87 -19.05
C SER A 197 28.94 -10.57 -18.40
N GLY A 198 28.42 -10.16 -17.24
CA GLY A 198 28.83 -8.94 -16.54
C GLY A 198 28.18 -7.66 -17.06
N ASN A 199 27.24 -7.73 -18.00
CA ASN A 199 26.54 -6.56 -18.54
C ASN A 199 25.30 -6.21 -17.70
N LYS A 200 25.03 -4.91 -17.55
CA LYS A 200 23.78 -4.44 -16.92
C LYS A 200 22.58 -4.90 -17.74
N THR A 201 21.57 -5.42 -17.07
CA THR A 201 20.28 -5.81 -17.64
C THR A 201 19.16 -5.57 -16.63
N ILE A 202 17.91 -5.82 -17.03
CA ILE A 202 16.75 -5.75 -16.15
C ILE A 202 16.28 -7.16 -15.83
N LEU A 203 16.05 -7.43 -14.56
CA LEU A 203 15.39 -8.64 -14.08
C LEU A 203 13.89 -8.33 -13.85
N VAL A 204 13.03 -9.13 -14.44
CA VAL A 204 11.58 -9.12 -14.20
C VAL A 204 11.22 -10.43 -13.50
N ALA A 205 10.86 -10.33 -12.22
CA ALA A 205 10.50 -11.48 -11.39
C ALA A 205 8.98 -11.51 -11.15
N PHE A 206 8.37 -12.66 -11.42
CA PHE A 206 6.95 -12.94 -11.22
C PHE A 206 6.81 -13.81 -9.98
N ASN A 207 6.21 -13.24 -8.93
CA ASN A 207 5.98 -13.90 -7.64
C ASN A 207 4.49 -14.17 -7.46
N SER A 208 4.11 -15.43 -7.39
CA SER A 208 2.72 -15.84 -7.38
C SER A 208 2.28 -16.43 -6.04
N LEU A 209 1.02 -16.19 -5.70
CA LEU A 209 0.23 -16.92 -4.69
C LEU A 209 -1.01 -17.45 -5.37
N PHE A 210 -1.29 -18.74 -5.18
CA PHE A 210 -2.56 -19.36 -5.52
C PHE A 210 -3.17 -20.02 -4.28
N LEU A 211 -4.45 -19.78 -4.04
CA LEU A 211 -5.18 -20.35 -2.90
C LEU A 211 -5.68 -21.78 -3.24
N GLY A 212 -4.74 -22.67 -3.48
CA GLY A 212 -4.99 -24.05 -3.88
C GLY A 212 -3.69 -24.84 -4.10
N SER A 213 -3.82 -26.03 -4.69
CA SER A 213 -2.71 -26.97 -4.91
C SER A 213 -1.71 -26.48 -5.96
N ALA A 214 -0.48 -26.96 -5.89
CA ALA A 214 0.55 -26.69 -6.91
C ALA A 214 0.16 -27.21 -8.30
N LYS A 215 -0.59 -28.31 -8.36
CA LYS A 215 -1.11 -28.87 -9.61
C LYS A 215 -2.09 -27.94 -10.29
N ASP A 216 -3.07 -27.42 -9.56
CA ASP A 216 -4.09 -26.51 -10.09
C ASP A 216 -3.45 -25.16 -10.45
N HIS A 217 -2.51 -24.67 -9.63
CA HIS A 217 -1.72 -23.47 -9.93
C HIS A 217 -0.99 -23.58 -11.26
N LEU A 218 -0.23 -24.67 -11.46
CA LEU A 218 0.49 -24.93 -12.72
C LEU A 218 -0.50 -24.99 -13.91
N SER A 219 -1.61 -25.71 -13.77
CA SER A 219 -2.63 -25.85 -14.81
C SER A 219 -3.21 -24.49 -15.23
N LEU A 220 -3.52 -23.62 -14.25
CA LEU A 220 -4.01 -22.26 -14.52
C LEU A 220 -3.00 -21.42 -15.28
N ILE A 221 -1.71 -21.50 -14.90
CA ILE A 221 -0.65 -20.75 -15.59
C ILE A 221 -0.43 -21.28 -17.00
N GLN A 222 -0.37 -22.59 -17.18
CA GLN A 222 -0.18 -23.21 -18.50
C GLN A 222 -1.34 -22.89 -19.47
N THR A 223 -2.55 -22.73 -18.93
CA THR A 223 -3.72 -22.38 -19.75
C THR A 223 -3.80 -20.90 -20.11
N ASN A 224 -3.44 -20.00 -19.18
CA ASN A 224 -3.72 -18.57 -19.34
C ASN A 224 -2.47 -17.70 -19.56
N PHE A 225 -1.28 -18.22 -19.20
CA PHE A 225 -0.02 -17.47 -19.25
C PHE A 225 1.18 -18.41 -19.54
N LEU A 226 1.07 -19.21 -20.60
CA LEU A 226 2.08 -20.21 -20.99
C LEU A 226 3.45 -19.57 -21.23
N GLU A 227 3.49 -18.33 -21.71
CA GLU A 227 4.71 -17.59 -22.05
C GLU A 227 5.63 -17.37 -20.84
N LEU A 228 5.10 -17.41 -19.63
CA LEU A 228 5.90 -17.32 -18.41
C LEU A 228 6.83 -18.53 -18.24
N GLY A 229 6.41 -19.72 -18.75
CA GLY A 229 7.24 -20.92 -18.79
C GLY A 229 7.41 -21.59 -17.43
N VAL A 230 6.42 -21.48 -16.53
CA VAL A 230 6.41 -22.12 -15.20
C VAL A 230 6.41 -23.65 -15.36
N GLN A 231 7.25 -24.33 -14.59
CA GLN A 231 7.35 -25.78 -14.53
C GLN A 231 6.89 -26.30 -13.16
N SER A 232 6.58 -27.58 -13.07
CA SER A 232 6.13 -28.22 -11.83
C SER A 232 7.11 -28.00 -10.65
N LYS A 233 8.40 -28.01 -10.90
CA LYS A 233 9.46 -27.79 -9.91
C LYS A 233 9.45 -26.37 -9.31
N ASP A 234 8.87 -25.40 -10.00
CA ASP A 234 8.82 -24.00 -9.57
C ASP A 234 7.71 -23.78 -8.56
N CYS A 235 6.62 -24.58 -8.63
CA CYS A 235 5.47 -24.49 -7.75
C CYS A 235 5.75 -25.21 -6.42
N LYS A 236 5.62 -24.49 -5.31
CA LYS A 236 5.83 -25.01 -3.94
C LYS A 236 4.55 -24.91 -3.14
N GLU A 237 4.16 -26.00 -2.51
CA GLU A 237 3.04 -26.01 -1.56
C GLU A 237 3.51 -25.64 -0.15
N MET A 238 2.69 -24.85 0.53
CA MET A 238 2.95 -24.41 1.89
C MET A 238 1.65 -23.96 2.57
N SER A 239 1.70 -23.69 3.87
CA SER A 239 0.59 -23.03 4.57
C SER A 239 0.47 -21.57 4.18
N TRP A 240 -0.71 -20.96 4.37
CA TRP A 240 -0.89 -19.52 4.11
C TRP A 240 0.13 -18.66 4.87
N ILE A 241 0.41 -18.95 6.14
CA ILE A 241 1.38 -18.16 6.92
C ILE A 241 2.81 -18.26 6.36
N GLN A 242 3.20 -19.42 5.82
CA GLN A 242 4.49 -19.56 5.14
C GLN A 242 4.54 -18.75 3.84
N SER A 243 3.41 -18.59 3.13
CA SER A 243 3.36 -17.72 1.97
C SER A 243 3.54 -16.24 2.34
N VAL A 244 3.13 -15.81 3.54
CA VAL A 244 3.45 -14.47 4.06
C VAL A 244 4.95 -14.27 4.20
N LEU A 245 5.67 -15.25 4.76
CA LEU A 245 7.14 -15.22 4.84
C LEU A 245 7.78 -15.19 3.45
N PHE A 246 7.30 -16.02 2.52
CA PHE A 246 7.79 -16.03 1.14
C PHE A 246 7.71 -14.65 0.48
N PHE A 247 6.57 -13.97 0.59
CA PHE A 247 6.40 -12.62 0.02
C PHE A 247 7.18 -11.53 0.76
N ALA A 248 7.49 -11.76 2.04
CA ALA A 248 8.36 -10.89 2.83
C ALA A 248 9.86 -11.08 2.51
N GLY A 249 10.21 -12.07 1.66
CA GLY A 249 11.58 -12.35 1.26
C GLY A 249 12.31 -13.37 2.14
N TYR A 250 11.59 -14.02 3.05
CA TYR A 250 12.11 -15.12 3.86
C TYR A 250 11.87 -16.45 3.12
N THR A 251 12.93 -17.00 2.51
CA THR A 251 12.80 -18.15 1.60
C THR A 251 13.67 -19.36 1.99
N ASN A 252 14.39 -19.26 3.13
CA ASN A 252 15.35 -20.28 3.56
C ASN A 252 14.81 -21.16 4.71
N GLY A 253 13.49 -21.23 4.89
CA GLY A 253 12.87 -22.03 5.96
C GLY A 253 12.83 -21.34 7.32
N GLU A 254 12.85 -20.01 7.34
CA GLU A 254 12.75 -19.24 8.57
C GLU A 254 11.47 -19.56 9.33
N SER A 255 11.56 -19.50 10.69
CA SER A 255 10.41 -19.67 11.58
C SER A 255 9.39 -18.53 11.37
N ILE A 256 8.11 -18.85 11.59
CA ILE A 256 7.03 -17.84 11.61
C ILE A 256 7.24 -16.79 12.70
N ASP A 257 8.05 -17.07 13.73
CA ASP A 257 8.41 -16.10 14.79
C ASP A 257 9.13 -14.86 14.22
N THR A 258 9.76 -14.98 13.04
CA THR A 258 10.36 -13.85 12.31
C THR A 258 9.34 -12.75 12.02
N LEU A 259 8.04 -13.09 11.92
CA LEU A 259 6.95 -12.11 11.75
C LEU A 259 6.76 -11.18 12.96
N LEU A 260 7.30 -11.56 14.12
CA LEU A 260 7.25 -10.76 15.35
C LEU A 260 8.37 -9.72 15.42
N ASP A 261 9.38 -9.82 14.54
CA ASP A 261 10.45 -8.83 14.47
C ASP A 261 9.91 -7.52 13.86
N ARG A 262 10.06 -6.45 14.62
CA ARG A 262 9.63 -5.09 14.24
C ARG A 262 10.73 -4.29 13.53
N THR A 263 11.92 -4.88 13.38
CA THR A 263 13.04 -4.23 12.73
C THR A 263 12.83 -4.20 11.21
N PRO A 264 12.82 -3.03 10.55
CA PRO A 264 12.75 -2.95 9.11
C PRO A 264 13.92 -3.69 8.45
N GLN A 265 13.65 -4.51 7.44
CA GLN A 265 14.68 -5.23 6.68
C GLN A 265 15.60 -4.28 5.88
N PHE A 266 15.04 -3.17 5.42
CA PHE A 266 15.81 -2.12 4.75
C PHE A 266 16.03 -0.94 5.70
N LYS A 267 17.30 -0.60 5.91
CA LYS A 267 17.74 0.57 6.69
C LYS A 267 18.41 1.54 5.72
N GLY A 268 17.74 2.59 5.36
CA GLY A 268 18.24 3.59 4.41
C GLY A 268 17.14 4.57 4.04
N TYR A 269 17.42 5.39 3.08
CA TYR A 269 16.51 6.40 2.56
C TYR A 269 15.81 5.89 1.29
N PHE A 270 14.64 6.43 1.01
CA PHE A 270 13.96 6.17 -0.24
C PHE A 270 13.01 7.32 -0.60
N LYS A 271 12.75 7.45 -1.88
CA LYS A 271 11.59 8.18 -2.43
C LYS A 271 10.74 7.18 -3.20
N ALA A 272 9.42 7.28 -3.05
CA ALA A 272 8.50 6.42 -3.79
C ALA A 272 7.38 7.23 -4.43
N LYS A 273 6.81 6.69 -5.51
CA LYS A 273 5.66 7.20 -6.23
C LYS A 273 4.75 6.04 -6.64
N SER A 274 3.54 6.34 -7.09
CA SER A 274 2.63 5.29 -7.57
C SER A 274 1.72 5.78 -8.67
N ASP A 275 1.30 4.83 -9.51
CA ASP A 275 0.31 5.03 -10.57
C ASP A 275 -0.65 3.83 -10.65
N PHE A 276 -1.74 3.99 -11.39
CA PHE A 276 -2.64 2.92 -11.78
C PHE A 276 -2.65 2.78 -13.30
N VAL A 277 -2.56 1.55 -13.79
CA VAL A 277 -2.56 1.22 -15.22
C VAL A 277 -3.91 0.64 -15.61
N GLN A 278 -4.47 1.17 -16.71
CA GLN A 278 -5.81 0.81 -17.22
C GLN A 278 -5.78 0.19 -18.62
N ALA A 279 -4.66 0.31 -19.32
CA ALA A 279 -4.39 -0.33 -20.59
C ALA A 279 -2.94 -0.81 -20.63
N PRO A 280 -2.61 -1.91 -21.33
CA PRO A 280 -1.24 -2.37 -21.43
C PRO A 280 -0.28 -1.30 -21.93
N ILE A 281 0.85 -1.15 -21.26
CA ILE A 281 1.97 -0.32 -21.72
C ILE A 281 2.51 -0.98 -22.98
N PRO A 282 2.59 -0.28 -24.13
CA PRO A 282 3.07 -0.88 -25.38
C PRO A 282 4.55 -1.28 -25.27
N GLU A 283 5.00 -2.20 -26.11
CA GLU A 283 6.39 -2.67 -26.09
C GLU A 283 7.39 -1.52 -26.22
N SER A 284 7.11 -0.53 -27.09
CA SER A 284 7.95 0.69 -27.22
C SER A 284 8.02 1.50 -25.91
N GLY A 285 6.93 1.53 -25.14
CA GLY A 285 6.89 2.15 -23.80
C GLY A 285 7.75 1.37 -22.80
N LEU A 286 7.73 0.03 -22.85
CA LEU A 286 8.60 -0.82 -22.04
C LEU A 286 10.06 -0.65 -22.41
N GLU A 287 10.41 -0.55 -23.71
CA GLU A 287 11.78 -0.30 -24.15
C GLU A 287 12.36 1.02 -23.62
N GLY A 288 11.60 2.09 -23.64
CA GLY A 288 12.01 3.36 -23.05
C GLY A 288 12.14 3.29 -21.52
N LEU A 289 11.23 2.55 -20.87
CA LEU A 289 11.31 2.27 -19.43
C LEU A 289 12.61 1.56 -19.05
N TRP A 290 13.03 0.54 -19.83
CA TRP A 290 14.28 -0.17 -19.58
C TRP A 290 15.50 0.74 -19.63
N LYS A 291 15.55 1.69 -20.56
CA LYS A 291 16.66 2.66 -20.66
C LYS A 291 16.78 3.47 -19.37
N ILE A 292 15.66 4.01 -18.86
CA ILE A 292 15.66 4.79 -17.63
C ILE A 292 16.04 3.94 -16.41
N LEU A 293 15.55 2.71 -16.32
CA LEU A 293 15.87 1.83 -15.20
C LEU A 293 17.35 1.40 -15.20
N LEU A 294 17.98 1.24 -16.37
CA LEU A 294 19.41 0.91 -16.49
C LEU A 294 20.33 2.08 -16.09
N GLU A 295 19.81 3.31 -16.08
CA GLU A 295 20.54 4.48 -15.57
C GLU A 295 20.52 4.57 -14.05
N GLY A 296 19.53 3.91 -13.39
CA GLY A 296 19.36 3.90 -11.95
C GLY A 296 19.94 2.65 -11.30
N ASP A 297 20.89 2.79 -10.38
CA ASP A 297 21.59 1.62 -9.77
C ASP A 297 20.75 0.92 -8.68
N THR A 298 19.78 1.60 -8.04
CA THR A 298 19.05 1.09 -6.86
C THR A 298 17.53 1.20 -7.00
N SER A 299 17.04 1.13 -8.23
CA SER A 299 15.61 1.27 -8.54
C SER A 299 14.86 -0.04 -8.38
N LEU A 300 13.62 0.06 -7.91
CA LEU A 300 12.67 -1.06 -7.83
C LEU A 300 11.32 -0.60 -8.36
N MET A 301 10.69 -1.44 -9.15
CA MET A 301 9.27 -1.26 -9.50
C MET A 301 8.49 -2.51 -9.10
N PHE A 302 7.27 -2.30 -8.64
CA PHE A 302 6.34 -3.40 -8.36
C PHE A 302 5.04 -3.17 -9.10
N PHE A 303 4.55 -4.21 -9.78
CA PHE A 303 3.19 -4.24 -10.34
C PHE A 303 2.34 -5.15 -9.44
N LEU A 304 1.31 -4.58 -8.85
CA LEU A 304 0.38 -5.28 -7.96
C LEU A 304 -0.96 -5.42 -8.68
N PRO A 305 -1.38 -6.64 -9.03
CA PRO A 305 -2.54 -6.87 -9.89
C PRO A 305 -3.86 -6.54 -9.19
N PHE A 306 -4.79 -6.04 -9.99
CA PHE A 306 -6.18 -5.82 -9.64
C PHE A 306 -7.07 -6.85 -10.37
N GLY A 307 -8.35 -6.54 -10.61
CA GLY A 307 -9.32 -7.48 -11.15
C GLY A 307 -10.00 -8.31 -10.06
N GLY A 308 -10.71 -9.36 -10.45
CA GLY A 308 -11.50 -10.18 -9.53
C GLY A 308 -12.47 -9.32 -8.70
N LYS A 309 -12.54 -9.55 -7.39
CA LYS A 309 -13.43 -8.83 -6.46
C LYS A 309 -13.28 -7.31 -6.48
N MET A 310 -12.09 -6.80 -6.86
CA MET A 310 -11.87 -5.36 -6.97
C MET A 310 -12.74 -4.71 -8.05
N ASN A 311 -13.14 -5.44 -9.09
CA ASN A 311 -14.03 -4.94 -10.15
C ASN A 311 -15.50 -4.86 -9.75
N GLU A 312 -15.89 -5.55 -8.68
CA GLU A 312 -17.28 -5.63 -8.21
C GLU A 312 -17.62 -4.59 -7.15
N ILE A 313 -16.60 -4.11 -6.41
CA ILE A 313 -16.78 -3.16 -5.32
C ILE A 313 -16.91 -1.75 -5.87
N PRO A 314 -17.99 -1.00 -5.55
CA PRO A 314 -18.13 0.38 -5.97
C PRO A 314 -16.99 1.27 -5.47
N GLU A 315 -16.59 2.28 -6.25
CA GLU A 315 -15.57 3.26 -5.87
C GLU A 315 -15.91 4.01 -4.57
N SER A 316 -17.19 4.19 -4.28
CA SER A 316 -17.69 4.88 -3.08
C SER A 316 -17.80 3.98 -1.83
N ALA A 317 -17.58 2.67 -1.94
CA ALA A 317 -17.77 1.74 -0.81
C ALA A 317 -16.84 2.05 0.39
N ILE A 318 -15.67 2.57 0.13
CA ILE A 318 -14.71 3.12 1.10
C ILE A 318 -13.96 4.29 0.43
N PRO A 319 -13.24 5.13 1.17
CA PRO A 319 -12.51 6.25 0.57
C PRO A 319 -11.51 5.88 -0.52
N PHE A 320 -10.92 4.67 -0.48
CA PHE A 320 -10.05 4.14 -1.54
C PHE A 320 -10.87 3.82 -2.81
N PRO A 321 -10.78 4.62 -3.90
CA PRO A 321 -11.70 4.53 -5.04
C PRO A 321 -11.16 3.69 -6.19
N HIS A 322 -9.91 3.25 -6.15
CA HIS A 322 -9.24 2.61 -7.28
C HIS A 322 -9.72 1.17 -7.41
N ARG A 323 -10.72 0.95 -8.27
CA ARG A 323 -11.49 -0.30 -8.40
C ARG A 323 -11.53 -0.76 -9.86
N LYS A 324 -12.71 -0.97 -10.41
CA LYS A 324 -12.96 -1.44 -11.78
C LYS A 324 -12.15 -0.65 -12.82
N GLY A 325 -11.61 -1.36 -13.81
CA GLY A 325 -10.86 -0.79 -14.92
C GLY A 325 -9.37 -0.62 -14.69
N ASN A 326 -8.86 -0.85 -13.46
CA ASN A 326 -7.44 -0.90 -13.21
C ASN A 326 -6.92 -2.34 -13.39
N ILE A 327 -5.88 -2.51 -14.22
CA ILE A 327 -5.20 -3.79 -14.44
C ILE A 327 -4.27 -4.08 -13.25
N TYR A 328 -3.47 -3.08 -12.86
CA TYR A 328 -2.55 -3.15 -11.71
C TYR A 328 -2.20 -1.75 -11.20
N ASN A 329 -1.68 -1.71 -9.98
CA ASN A 329 -1.01 -0.55 -9.40
C ASN A 329 0.49 -0.69 -9.59
N ILE A 330 1.17 0.41 -9.92
CA ILE A 330 2.63 0.50 -9.93
C ILE A 330 3.10 1.19 -8.66
N GLN A 331 4.12 0.62 -8.03
CA GLN A 331 4.95 1.27 -7.04
C GLN A 331 6.34 1.48 -7.64
N TYR A 332 6.80 2.72 -7.69
CA TYR A 332 8.16 3.11 -8.04
C TYR A 332 8.94 3.38 -6.76
N VAL A 333 10.16 2.90 -6.65
CA VAL A 333 11.01 3.11 -5.47
C VAL A 333 12.45 3.38 -5.90
N ALA A 334 12.98 4.52 -5.52
CA ALA A 334 14.42 4.79 -5.51
C ALA A 334 14.91 4.65 -4.06
N ARG A 335 15.97 3.86 -3.84
CA ARG A 335 16.56 3.64 -2.52
C ARG A 335 18.00 4.09 -2.53
N TRP A 336 18.50 4.56 -1.37
CA TRP A 336 19.90 4.86 -1.19
C TRP A 336 20.33 4.67 0.26
N THR A 337 21.60 4.46 0.45
CA THR A 337 22.23 4.25 1.76
C THR A 337 22.60 5.57 2.42
N GLU A 338 23.04 5.53 3.68
CA GLU A 338 23.57 6.70 4.38
C GLU A 338 24.78 7.31 3.66
N GLN A 339 25.65 6.48 3.09
CA GLN A 339 26.82 6.92 2.34
C GLN A 339 26.46 7.67 1.05
N GLU A 340 25.32 7.33 0.45
CA GLU A 340 24.81 7.95 -0.78
C GLU A 340 23.93 9.17 -0.49
N ASN A 341 23.59 9.42 0.77
CA ASN A 341 22.66 10.51 1.15
C ASN A 341 23.13 11.92 0.71
N PRO A 342 24.43 12.24 0.63
CA PRO A 342 24.88 13.50 0.01
C PRO A 342 24.43 13.68 -1.45
N GLN A 343 24.03 12.59 -2.13
CA GLN A 343 23.52 12.60 -3.51
C GLN A 343 21.99 12.37 -3.58
N ALA A 344 21.27 12.55 -2.48
CA ALA A 344 19.81 12.31 -2.38
C ALA A 344 19.03 12.98 -3.52
N GLU A 345 19.37 14.24 -3.86
CA GLU A 345 18.72 14.98 -4.95
C GLU A 345 18.84 14.27 -6.31
N LYS A 346 19.95 13.57 -6.57
CA LYS A 346 20.11 12.77 -7.81
C LYS A 346 19.11 11.63 -7.86
N HIS A 347 18.93 10.91 -6.75
CA HIS A 347 17.97 9.80 -6.67
C HIS A 347 16.53 10.30 -6.77
N ILE A 348 16.24 11.45 -6.14
CA ILE A 348 14.91 12.09 -6.21
C ILE A 348 14.62 12.58 -7.63
N ALA A 349 15.58 13.24 -8.30
CA ALA A 349 15.43 13.69 -9.67
C ALA A 349 15.23 12.50 -10.64
N TRP A 350 15.96 11.40 -10.43
CA TRP A 350 15.82 10.21 -11.25
C TRP A 350 14.41 9.60 -11.15
N ILE A 351 13.85 9.42 -9.93
CA ILE A 351 12.51 8.85 -9.80
C ILE A 351 11.40 9.78 -10.31
N ARG A 352 11.62 11.12 -10.24
CA ARG A 352 10.73 12.10 -10.86
C ARG A 352 10.74 11.97 -12.37
N ASN A 353 11.92 11.85 -13.00
CA ASN A 353 12.06 11.60 -14.44
C ASN A 353 11.36 10.30 -14.88
N LEU A 354 11.54 9.20 -14.12
CA LEU A 354 10.83 7.94 -14.35
C LEU A 354 9.31 8.14 -14.27
N TYR A 355 8.84 8.81 -13.24
CA TYR A 355 7.42 9.11 -13.06
C TYR A 355 6.86 9.92 -14.23
N ASP A 356 7.57 10.96 -14.68
CA ASP A 356 7.16 11.80 -15.80
C ASP A 356 7.12 11.03 -17.12
N TYR A 357 8.11 10.16 -17.36
CA TYR A 357 8.12 9.25 -18.51
C TYR A 357 6.87 8.36 -18.56
N MET A 358 6.39 7.90 -17.41
CA MET A 358 5.24 7.01 -17.32
C MET A 358 3.89 7.71 -17.57
N ALA A 359 3.84 9.05 -17.60
CA ALA A 359 2.58 9.80 -17.72
C ALA A 359 1.67 9.42 -18.91
N PRO A 360 2.17 9.10 -20.12
CA PRO A 360 1.34 8.66 -21.24
C PRO A 360 0.65 7.29 -21.01
N TYR A 361 1.21 6.43 -20.18
CA TYR A 361 0.87 5.02 -20.04
C TYR A 361 0.00 4.68 -18.83
N VAL A 362 -0.28 5.65 -17.98
CA VAL A 362 -1.02 5.44 -16.72
C VAL A 362 -2.39 6.13 -16.74
N SER A 363 -3.19 5.94 -15.70
CA SER A 363 -4.53 6.52 -15.56
C SER A 363 -4.51 8.04 -15.74
N LYS A 364 -5.59 8.56 -16.35
CA LYS A 364 -5.79 9.98 -16.63
C LYS A 364 -7.12 10.44 -16.04
N ASN A 365 -7.20 11.73 -15.71
CA ASN A 365 -8.42 12.39 -15.25
C ASN A 365 -9.08 11.75 -13.99
N PRO A 366 -8.32 11.60 -12.90
CA PRO A 366 -6.97 12.06 -12.62
C PRO A 366 -5.89 11.01 -12.96
N ARG A 367 -4.63 11.44 -13.07
CA ARG A 367 -3.50 10.54 -12.85
C ARG A 367 -3.53 10.12 -11.39
N ALA A 368 -4.07 8.93 -11.14
CA ALA A 368 -4.38 8.46 -9.81
C ALA A 368 -3.16 7.90 -9.08
N SER A 369 -3.13 8.03 -7.76
CA SER A 369 -2.06 7.53 -6.91
C SER A 369 -2.63 6.78 -5.70
N TYR A 370 -1.81 5.97 -5.02
CA TYR A 370 -2.21 5.22 -3.84
C TYR A 370 -1.74 5.90 -2.56
N LEU A 371 -2.67 6.21 -1.66
CA LEU A 371 -2.38 6.97 -0.44
C LEU A 371 -1.33 6.33 0.47
N ASN A 372 -1.28 5.00 0.59
CA ASN A 372 -0.25 4.33 1.39
C ASN A 372 1.14 4.34 0.73
N TYR A 373 1.23 4.76 -0.53
CA TYR A 373 2.47 5.12 -1.21
C TYR A 373 2.56 6.64 -1.31
N ARG A 374 2.47 7.31 -0.17
CA ARG A 374 2.39 8.76 -0.05
C ARG A 374 3.50 9.47 -0.82
N ASP A 375 3.14 10.57 -1.47
CA ASP A 375 4.04 11.36 -2.29
C ASP A 375 3.71 12.85 -2.17
N LEU A 376 4.56 13.63 -1.53
CA LEU A 376 4.37 15.07 -1.35
C LEU A 376 4.58 15.87 -2.64
N ASP A 377 5.20 15.29 -3.68
CA ASP A 377 5.29 15.94 -5.00
C ASP A 377 3.90 16.10 -5.67
N LEU A 378 2.89 15.36 -5.24
CA LEU A 378 1.51 15.51 -5.74
C LEU A 378 0.83 16.79 -5.26
N GLY A 379 1.38 17.45 -4.26
CA GLY A 379 0.91 18.67 -3.61
C GLY A 379 0.81 18.50 -2.08
N GLN A 380 0.80 19.64 -1.40
CA GLN A 380 0.77 19.70 0.06
C GLN A 380 -0.22 20.78 0.52
N ASN A 381 -0.74 20.60 1.73
CA ASN A 381 -1.52 21.62 2.43
C ASN A 381 -0.56 22.72 2.89
N GLY A 382 -0.87 23.96 2.55
CA GLY A 382 -0.16 25.10 3.14
C GLY A 382 -0.73 25.47 4.53
N ASN A 383 0.02 26.29 5.24
CA ASN A 383 -0.43 26.85 6.53
C ASN A 383 -1.44 28.04 6.35
N THR A 384 -1.92 28.25 5.15
CA THR A 384 -2.78 29.40 4.78
C THR A 384 -4.26 29.03 4.77
N LYS A 385 -5.13 30.05 4.63
CA LYS A 385 -6.59 29.91 4.45
C LYS A 385 -6.98 29.07 3.21
N ARG A 386 -6.08 28.85 2.25
CA ARG A 386 -6.31 28.11 0.99
C ARG A 386 -6.09 26.59 1.07
N SER A 387 -6.10 26.00 2.26
CA SER A 387 -5.80 24.55 2.43
C SER A 387 -6.74 23.63 1.64
N TYR A 388 -8.01 24.01 1.46
CA TYR A 388 -8.96 23.22 0.66
C TYR A 388 -8.59 23.16 -0.82
N SER A 389 -8.34 24.30 -1.47
CA SER A 389 -7.98 24.34 -2.90
C SER A 389 -6.62 23.65 -3.18
N GLN A 390 -5.68 23.76 -2.25
CA GLN A 390 -4.41 23.04 -2.32
C GLN A 390 -4.60 21.52 -2.15
N ALA A 391 -5.43 21.14 -1.18
CA ALA A 391 -5.73 19.73 -0.94
C ALA A 391 -6.51 19.08 -2.10
N LEU A 392 -7.32 19.82 -2.83
CA LEU A 392 -8.06 19.31 -3.98
C LEU A 392 -7.11 18.73 -5.04
N VAL A 393 -5.92 19.33 -5.23
CA VAL A 393 -4.93 18.88 -6.22
C VAL A 393 -4.44 17.45 -5.97
N TRP A 394 -4.00 17.16 -4.74
CA TRP A 394 -3.51 15.83 -4.36
C TRP A 394 -4.66 14.91 -3.93
N GLY A 395 -5.69 15.45 -3.29
CA GLY A 395 -6.83 14.69 -2.78
C GLY A 395 -7.62 14.02 -3.88
N PHE A 396 -7.81 14.69 -5.02
CA PHE A 396 -8.49 14.09 -6.17
C PHE A 396 -7.70 12.94 -6.79
N LYS A 397 -6.37 12.96 -6.74
CA LYS A 397 -5.52 11.85 -7.20
C LYS A 397 -5.63 10.61 -6.29
N TYR A 398 -5.77 10.78 -4.98
CA TYR A 398 -5.91 9.68 -4.04
C TYR A 398 -7.35 9.17 -3.90
N PHE A 399 -8.35 10.07 -3.94
CA PHE A 399 -9.71 9.77 -3.51
C PHE A 399 -10.76 9.94 -4.60
N LYS A 400 -10.42 10.51 -5.75
CA LYS A 400 -11.40 10.92 -6.79
C LYS A 400 -12.56 11.69 -6.14
N ASN A 401 -13.81 11.38 -6.50
CA ASN A 401 -15.00 12.03 -5.96
C ASN A 401 -15.23 11.79 -4.46
N ASN A 402 -14.63 10.75 -3.88
CA ASN A 402 -14.73 10.50 -2.44
C ASN A 402 -14.04 11.59 -1.60
N PHE A 403 -13.14 12.40 -2.21
CA PHE A 403 -12.51 13.54 -1.56
C PHE A 403 -13.55 14.53 -0.98
N PHE A 404 -14.61 14.82 -1.70
CA PHE A 404 -15.64 15.76 -1.27
C PHE A 404 -16.39 15.28 -0.01
N GLN A 405 -16.71 13.98 0.04
CA GLN A 405 -17.32 13.37 1.22
C GLN A 405 -16.37 13.39 2.42
N LEU A 406 -15.06 13.13 2.20
CA LEU A 406 -14.04 13.20 3.25
C LEU A 406 -13.94 14.63 3.83
N VAL A 407 -13.92 15.65 2.98
CA VAL A 407 -13.89 17.07 3.41
C VAL A 407 -15.16 17.44 4.19
N HIS A 408 -16.33 17.02 3.73
CA HIS A 408 -17.59 17.24 4.45
C HIS A 408 -17.55 16.62 5.85
N LEU A 409 -17.11 15.35 5.95
CA LEU A 409 -16.97 14.66 7.24
C LEU A 409 -15.95 15.35 8.15
N LYS A 410 -14.81 15.75 7.59
CA LYS A 410 -13.76 16.48 8.33
C LYS A 410 -14.32 17.77 8.92
N THR A 411 -15.14 18.49 8.15
CA THR A 411 -15.78 19.74 8.60
C THR A 411 -16.69 19.50 9.80
N MET A 412 -17.37 18.36 9.85
CA MET A 412 -18.25 18.01 10.97
C MET A 412 -17.48 17.53 12.21
N VAL A 413 -16.45 16.69 12.04
CA VAL A 413 -15.79 15.99 13.16
C VAL A 413 -14.58 16.74 13.72
N ASP A 414 -13.91 17.55 12.90
CA ASP A 414 -12.74 18.34 13.29
C ASP A 414 -12.71 19.70 12.57
N PRO A 415 -13.69 20.57 12.82
CA PRO A 415 -13.81 21.88 12.15
C PRO A 415 -12.62 22.79 12.42
N SER A 416 -11.91 22.59 13.53
CA SER A 416 -10.69 23.32 13.87
C SER A 416 -9.45 22.88 13.10
N ASN A 417 -9.55 21.77 12.36
CA ASN A 417 -8.42 21.10 11.70
C ASN A 417 -7.27 20.79 12.67
N PHE A 418 -7.60 20.30 13.85
CA PHE A 418 -6.61 19.92 14.85
C PHE A 418 -5.74 18.73 14.37
N PHE A 419 -6.39 17.69 13.84
CA PHE A 419 -5.69 16.52 13.25
C PHE A 419 -5.27 16.85 11.82
N ARG A 420 -4.04 17.36 11.68
CA ARG A 420 -3.51 17.81 10.39
C ARG A 420 -2.07 17.39 10.15
N ASN A 421 -1.76 17.23 8.88
CA ASN A 421 -0.41 17.12 8.35
C ASN A 421 -0.40 17.68 6.90
N GLU A 422 0.73 17.56 6.22
CA GLU A 422 0.97 18.13 4.89
C GLU A 422 0.03 17.58 3.82
N GLN A 423 -0.55 16.38 4.01
CA GLN A 423 -1.57 15.79 3.13
C GLN A 423 -2.73 15.17 3.92
N SER A 424 -3.17 15.79 4.99
CA SER A 424 -4.42 15.42 5.67
C SER A 424 -5.63 16.11 5.04
N ILE A 425 -6.79 15.46 5.08
CA ILE A 425 -8.05 16.05 4.62
C ILE A 425 -8.34 17.33 5.42
N PRO A 426 -8.49 18.51 4.78
CA PRO A 426 -8.87 19.74 5.47
C PRO A 426 -10.38 19.84 5.66
N PRO A 427 -10.88 20.62 6.63
CA PRO A 427 -12.28 21.01 6.67
C PRO A 427 -12.59 22.02 5.55
N PHE A 428 -13.81 22.03 5.08
CA PHE A 428 -14.31 23.10 4.22
C PHE A 428 -14.56 24.36 5.06
N LYS A 429 -13.84 25.43 4.77
CA LYS A 429 -14.09 26.75 5.35
C LYS A 429 -14.68 27.63 4.26
N MET A 430 -15.94 28.05 4.37
CA MET A 430 -16.48 29.13 3.55
C MET A 430 -15.73 30.43 3.88
N GLU A 431 -15.00 30.98 2.91
CA GLU A 431 -14.53 32.36 3.01
C GLU A 431 -15.69 33.27 2.56
N VAL A 432 -16.12 34.14 3.45
CA VAL A 432 -17.17 35.16 3.17
C VAL A 432 -16.68 36.19 2.14
N GLU A 433 -15.36 36.22 1.88
CA GLU A 433 -14.74 37.18 0.94
C GLU A 433 -14.85 36.76 -0.55
N ASP A 434 -15.13 35.48 -0.86
CA ASP A 434 -15.27 35.05 -2.26
C ASP A 434 -16.60 35.48 -2.93
N PHE A 435 -17.52 36.09 -2.17
CA PHE A 435 -18.79 36.61 -2.67
C PHE A 435 -18.82 38.12 -2.88
N LEU A 436 -17.74 38.84 -2.60
CA LEU A 436 -17.68 40.31 -2.72
C LEU A 436 -16.83 40.78 -3.90
N VAL A 437 -16.40 39.92 -4.80
CA VAL A 437 -15.73 40.31 -6.03
C VAL A 437 -16.53 39.79 -7.22
N ASN A 438 -17.60 40.49 -7.54
CA ASN A 438 -18.22 40.59 -8.86
C ASN A 438 -18.80 41.99 -9.03
#